data_f053993f506704c1e99fe42e0b21d8c9
#
_entry.id   f053993f506704c1e99fe42e0b21d8c9
#
_cell.length_a   1.000
_cell.length_b   1.000
_cell.length_c   1.000
_cell.angle_alpha   90.00
_cell.angle_beta   90.00
_cell.angle_gamma   90.00
#
_symmetry.space_group_name_H-M   'P 1'
#
loop_
_entity.id
_entity.type
_entity.pdbx_description
1 polymer ?
#
loop_
_entity_poly.entity_id
_entity_poly.type
_entity_poly.pdbx_seq_one_letter_code
_entity_poly.pdbx_strand_id
1 'polypeptide(L)'
;MMELNSGYKIPKIGYGTWRTPVEVARASVLEALRCGFRHIDAAASYENETGVGEGIAEAFAEGLVSRDDIFVTSKVWNTERGYDKTLRAFDKSMSDLGLEYLDLYLIHWPANPFQFDDWKQINAGSWKAMEEMVKAGRVRSIGLSNFMPRHIKPLLDAAEIVPAVAQIEYHPGWTQPECVEFCRERGIAVEAWSPLAEGGPLREPLLIELAAKYGCSVPQLILAWIIHNGIIPLSKSVTPSRMKENLAALDLMISDEDALKISALGYCGGKCRNPDLVPY
;
A
#
# COMPACT_ATOMS: atom_id res chain seq x y z
N MET A 1 -9.99 -6.66 9.69
CA MET A 1 -10.33 -5.40 9.00
C MET A 1 -9.96 -4.24 9.92
N MET A 2 -9.53 -3.10 9.36
CA MET A 2 -9.31 -1.82 10.04
C MET A 2 -10.30 -0.81 9.45
N GLU A 3 -10.87 0.06 10.27
CA GLU A 3 -11.77 1.12 9.81
C GLU A 3 -10.97 2.34 9.38
N LEU A 4 -11.27 2.89 8.20
CA LEU A 4 -10.69 4.11 7.66
C LEU A 4 -11.53 5.33 8.06
N ASN A 5 -10.92 6.51 8.04
CA ASN A 5 -11.63 7.78 8.29
C ASN A 5 -12.72 8.08 7.25
N SER A 6 -12.71 7.41 6.12
CA SER A 6 -13.76 7.44 5.09
C SER A 6 -15.00 6.61 5.45
N GLY A 7 -14.97 5.84 6.55
CA GLY A 7 -16.04 4.91 6.96
C GLY A 7 -15.99 3.54 6.31
N TYR A 8 -15.11 3.32 5.34
CA TYR A 8 -14.87 2.00 4.75
C TYR A 8 -13.87 1.18 5.57
N LYS A 9 -13.85 -0.14 5.34
CA LYS A 9 -12.95 -1.06 6.04
C LYS A 9 -11.92 -1.64 5.09
N ILE A 10 -10.65 -1.65 5.52
CA ILE A 10 -9.51 -2.19 4.79
C ILE A 10 -8.99 -3.47 5.49
N PRO A 11 -8.59 -4.53 4.75
CA PRO A 11 -7.92 -5.69 5.33
C PRO A 11 -6.58 -5.32 5.98
N LYS A 12 -6.24 -6.00 7.10
CA LYS A 12 -5.01 -5.72 7.87
C LYS A 12 -3.72 -6.18 7.19
N ILE A 13 -3.81 -6.81 6.02
CA ILE A 13 -2.69 -7.21 5.16
C ILE A 13 -3.14 -7.15 3.71
N GLY A 14 -2.25 -6.70 2.81
CA GLY A 14 -2.50 -6.65 1.39
C GLY A 14 -1.51 -7.48 0.57
N TYR A 15 -1.94 -7.82 -0.65
CA TYR A 15 -1.15 -8.46 -1.68
C TYR A 15 -0.67 -7.42 -2.69
N GLY A 16 0.64 -7.15 -2.71
CA GLY A 16 1.25 -6.22 -3.65
C GLY A 16 1.59 -6.87 -4.98
N THR A 17 1.38 -6.14 -6.07
CA THR A 17 1.64 -6.63 -7.44
C THR A 17 2.89 -6.01 -8.10
N TRP A 18 3.64 -5.16 -7.39
CA TRP A 18 4.86 -4.54 -7.92
C TRP A 18 5.89 -5.58 -8.38
N ARG A 19 6.50 -5.35 -9.55
CA ARG A 19 7.44 -6.29 -10.19
C ARG A 19 6.86 -7.70 -10.45
N THR A 20 5.55 -7.82 -10.54
CA THR A 20 4.94 -9.02 -11.08
C THR A 20 4.78 -8.81 -12.58
N PRO A 21 5.44 -9.60 -13.44
CA PRO A 21 5.28 -9.47 -14.89
C PRO A 21 3.81 -9.63 -15.30
N VAL A 22 3.37 -8.91 -16.33
CA VAL A 22 1.96 -8.88 -16.75
C VAL A 22 1.41 -10.28 -17.06
N GLU A 23 2.23 -11.12 -17.70
CA GLU A 23 1.88 -12.50 -18.05
C GLU A 23 1.72 -13.43 -16.82
N VAL A 24 2.23 -13.03 -15.66
CA VAL A 24 2.13 -13.78 -14.39
C VAL A 24 1.08 -13.17 -13.46
N ALA A 25 0.74 -11.90 -13.67
CA ALA A 25 -0.12 -11.13 -12.76
C ALA A 25 -1.49 -11.79 -12.56
N ARG A 26 -2.15 -12.23 -13.64
CA ARG A 26 -3.43 -12.94 -13.59
C ARG A 26 -3.37 -14.14 -12.65
N ALA A 27 -2.48 -15.07 -12.90
CA ALA A 27 -2.36 -16.29 -12.10
C ALA A 27 -1.97 -16.00 -10.65
N SER A 28 -1.08 -14.99 -10.43
CA SER A 28 -0.64 -14.62 -9.08
C SER A 28 -1.75 -13.98 -8.25
N VAL A 29 -2.58 -13.12 -8.84
CA VAL A 29 -3.72 -12.49 -8.16
C VAL A 29 -4.80 -13.52 -7.83
N LEU A 30 -5.15 -14.39 -8.79
CA LEU A 30 -6.10 -15.48 -8.56
C LEU A 30 -5.63 -16.37 -7.40
N GLU A 31 -4.36 -16.77 -7.37
CA GLU A 31 -3.82 -17.59 -6.30
C GLU A 31 -3.76 -16.86 -4.96
N ALA A 32 -3.46 -15.55 -4.94
CA ALA A 32 -3.52 -14.74 -3.72
C ALA A 32 -4.95 -14.73 -3.14
N LEU A 33 -5.97 -14.56 -3.99
CA LEU A 33 -7.37 -14.63 -3.58
C LEU A 33 -7.77 -16.03 -3.07
N ARG A 34 -7.29 -17.09 -3.73
CA ARG A 34 -7.47 -18.48 -3.26
C ARG A 34 -6.80 -18.74 -1.92
N CYS A 35 -5.64 -18.13 -1.67
CA CYS A 35 -4.95 -18.22 -0.38
C CYS A 35 -5.69 -17.46 0.75
N GLY A 36 -6.62 -16.55 0.41
CA GLY A 36 -7.40 -15.79 1.39
C GLY A 36 -7.06 -14.28 1.47
N PHE A 37 -6.17 -13.77 0.63
CA PHE A 37 -6.00 -12.30 0.51
C PHE A 37 -7.31 -11.67 0.05
N ARG A 38 -7.63 -10.51 0.59
CA ARG A 38 -8.82 -9.71 0.25
C ARG A 38 -8.48 -8.25 -0.04
N HIS A 39 -7.21 -7.90 -0.08
CA HIS A 39 -6.71 -6.60 -0.49
C HIS A 39 -5.65 -6.79 -1.57
N ILE A 40 -5.89 -6.22 -2.75
CA ILE A 40 -4.98 -6.25 -3.92
C ILE A 40 -4.47 -4.84 -4.16
N ASP A 41 -3.15 -4.66 -4.07
CA ASP A 41 -2.47 -3.39 -4.32
C ASP A 41 -1.81 -3.40 -5.70
N ALA A 42 -2.35 -2.59 -6.61
CA ALA A 42 -1.85 -2.34 -7.96
C ALA A 42 -1.39 -0.89 -8.13
N ALA A 43 -0.88 -0.55 -9.29
CA ALA A 43 -0.61 0.81 -9.73
C ALA A 43 -0.43 0.87 -11.25
N ALA A 44 -0.79 2.00 -11.86
CA ALA A 44 -0.61 2.22 -13.30
C ALA A 44 0.86 2.02 -13.74
N SER A 45 1.82 2.47 -12.91
CA SER A 45 3.26 2.32 -13.20
C SER A 45 3.82 0.90 -13.09
N TYR A 46 3.02 -0.06 -12.62
CA TYR A 46 3.46 -1.47 -12.58
C TYR A 46 3.23 -2.17 -13.91
N GLU A 47 2.50 -1.53 -14.84
CA GLU A 47 2.24 -2.00 -16.20
C GLU A 47 1.59 -3.40 -16.24
N ASN A 48 0.86 -3.77 -15.18
CA ASN A 48 0.25 -5.08 -15.02
C ASN A 48 -1.22 -5.05 -14.59
N GLU A 49 -1.87 -3.87 -14.61
CA GLU A 49 -3.27 -3.72 -14.18
C GLU A 49 -4.23 -4.61 -14.97
N THR A 50 -3.99 -4.81 -16.27
CA THR A 50 -4.81 -5.72 -17.09
C THR A 50 -4.75 -7.16 -16.55
N GLY A 51 -3.54 -7.68 -16.28
CA GLY A 51 -3.41 -9.02 -15.71
C GLY A 51 -3.97 -9.12 -14.29
N VAL A 52 -3.90 -8.05 -13.50
CA VAL A 52 -4.54 -7.97 -12.16
C VAL A 52 -6.06 -8.07 -12.32
N GLY A 53 -6.65 -7.28 -13.22
CA GLY A 53 -8.08 -7.30 -13.52
C GLY A 53 -8.58 -8.66 -14.00
N GLU A 54 -7.84 -9.28 -14.93
CA GLU A 54 -8.14 -10.65 -15.40
C GLU A 54 -8.14 -11.68 -14.25
N GLY A 55 -7.18 -11.60 -13.32
CA GLY A 55 -7.13 -12.50 -12.16
C GLY A 55 -8.31 -12.28 -11.20
N ILE A 56 -8.74 -11.05 -11.01
CA ILE A 56 -9.95 -10.71 -10.22
C ILE A 56 -11.20 -11.23 -10.92
N ALA A 57 -11.34 -10.98 -12.23
CA ALA A 57 -12.49 -11.44 -13.00
C ALA A 57 -12.63 -12.96 -13.00
N GLU A 58 -11.51 -13.69 -13.08
CA GLU A 58 -11.49 -15.15 -12.97
C GLU A 58 -11.94 -15.61 -11.59
N ALA A 59 -11.49 -14.95 -10.51
CA ALA A 59 -11.94 -15.27 -9.15
C ALA A 59 -13.45 -15.05 -8.97
N PHE A 60 -14.03 -14.02 -9.61
CA PHE A 60 -15.48 -13.81 -9.64
C PHE A 60 -16.20 -14.92 -10.42
N ALA A 61 -15.69 -15.31 -11.59
CA ALA A 61 -16.25 -16.35 -12.42
C ALA A 61 -16.23 -17.73 -11.75
N GLU A 62 -15.21 -18.02 -10.94
CA GLU A 62 -15.12 -19.23 -10.11
C GLU A 62 -16.03 -19.19 -8.86
N GLY A 63 -16.65 -18.05 -8.56
CA GLY A 63 -17.43 -17.88 -7.33
C GLY A 63 -16.58 -17.89 -6.05
N LEU A 64 -15.27 -17.64 -6.19
CA LEU A 64 -14.31 -17.62 -5.07
C LEU A 64 -14.54 -16.40 -4.16
N VAL A 65 -14.81 -15.26 -4.76
CA VAL A 65 -15.09 -13.97 -4.10
C VAL A 65 -16.07 -13.17 -4.96
N SER A 66 -16.79 -12.23 -4.33
CA SER A 66 -17.54 -11.18 -5.02
C SER A 66 -16.77 -9.86 -4.99
N ARG A 67 -17.24 -8.83 -5.73
CA ARG A 67 -16.61 -7.50 -5.72
C ARG A 67 -16.60 -6.87 -4.32
N ASP A 68 -17.61 -7.13 -3.51
CA ASP A 68 -17.72 -6.56 -2.15
C ASP A 68 -16.84 -7.30 -1.12
N ASP A 69 -16.32 -8.47 -1.46
CA ASP A 69 -15.42 -9.22 -0.60
C ASP A 69 -13.97 -8.76 -0.69
N ILE A 70 -13.62 -7.98 -1.72
CA ILE A 70 -12.25 -7.55 -2.00
C ILE A 70 -12.08 -6.04 -1.94
N PHE A 71 -10.89 -5.63 -1.55
CA PHE A 71 -10.43 -4.25 -1.50
C PHE A 71 -9.34 -4.07 -2.57
N VAL A 72 -9.56 -3.19 -3.55
CA VAL A 72 -8.64 -2.98 -4.66
C VAL A 72 -8.10 -1.56 -4.64
N THR A 73 -6.77 -1.46 -4.63
CA THR A 73 -6.02 -0.20 -4.69
C THR A 73 -5.35 -0.04 -6.04
N SER A 74 -5.40 1.17 -6.60
CA SER A 74 -4.49 1.60 -7.66
C SER A 74 -3.93 3.00 -7.37
N LYS A 75 -3.02 3.47 -8.24
CA LYS A 75 -2.26 4.71 -8.00
C LYS A 75 -2.04 5.48 -9.29
N VAL A 76 -2.25 6.81 -9.25
CA VAL A 76 -1.88 7.69 -10.36
C VAL A 76 -0.36 7.85 -10.42
N TRP A 77 0.20 7.62 -11.62
CA TRP A 77 1.65 7.77 -11.81
C TRP A 77 2.09 9.23 -11.92
N ASN A 78 3.37 9.46 -11.73
CA ASN A 78 3.98 10.79 -11.61
C ASN A 78 3.83 11.68 -12.86
N THR A 79 3.82 11.10 -14.06
CA THR A 79 3.60 11.83 -15.32
C THR A 79 2.17 12.32 -15.49
N GLU A 80 1.23 11.73 -14.73
CA GLU A 80 -0.20 11.98 -14.79
C GLU A 80 -0.73 12.80 -13.61
N ARG A 81 0.16 13.45 -12.86
CA ARG A 81 -0.23 14.38 -11.78
C ARG A 81 -0.84 15.66 -12.34
N GLY A 82 -1.70 16.29 -11.55
CA GLY A 82 -2.53 17.43 -11.93
C GLY A 82 -3.96 16.99 -12.27
N TYR A 83 -4.90 17.93 -12.25
CA TYR A 83 -6.34 17.65 -12.27
C TYR A 83 -6.78 16.81 -13.49
N ASP A 84 -6.65 17.34 -14.70
CA ASP A 84 -7.15 16.67 -15.92
C ASP A 84 -6.41 15.37 -16.24
N LYS A 85 -5.11 15.32 -15.95
CA LYS A 85 -4.31 14.12 -16.18
C LYS A 85 -4.72 13.00 -15.22
N THR A 86 -4.95 13.33 -13.94
CA THR A 86 -5.38 12.37 -12.93
C THR A 86 -6.73 11.75 -13.29
N LEU A 87 -7.69 12.53 -13.83
CA LEU A 87 -8.96 12.00 -14.31
C LEU A 87 -8.76 10.97 -15.43
N ARG A 88 -7.97 11.32 -16.46
CA ARG A 88 -7.68 10.40 -17.57
C ARG A 88 -6.93 9.15 -17.15
N ALA A 89 -5.96 9.29 -16.25
CA ALA A 89 -5.20 8.15 -15.72
C ALA A 89 -6.09 7.20 -14.94
N PHE A 90 -7.02 7.73 -14.17
CA PHE A 90 -8.01 6.92 -13.46
C PHE A 90 -8.91 6.14 -14.43
N ASP A 91 -9.45 6.79 -15.48
CA ASP A 91 -10.28 6.12 -16.49
C ASP A 91 -9.52 4.97 -17.17
N LYS A 92 -8.22 5.17 -17.44
CA LYS A 92 -7.36 4.12 -17.97
C LYS A 92 -7.20 2.96 -17.00
N SER A 93 -6.85 3.22 -15.73
CA SER A 93 -6.73 2.17 -14.72
C SER A 93 -8.03 1.39 -14.54
N MET A 94 -9.20 2.06 -14.55
CA MET A 94 -10.50 1.40 -14.46
C MET A 94 -10.76 0.47 -15.66
N SER A 95 -10.39 0.92 -16.88
CA SER A 95 -10.48 0.11 -18.09
C SER A 95 -9.54 -1.10 -18.04
N ASP A 96 -8.28 -0.91 -17.58
CA ASP A 96 -7.29 -1.98 -17.51
C ASP A 96 -7.65 -3.03 -16.45
N LEU A 97 -8.16 -2.59 -15.29
CA LEU A 97 -8.62 -3.46 -14.20
C LEU A 97 -9.99 -4.11 -14.48
N GLY A 98 -10.79 -3.57 -15.40
CA GLY A 98 -12.14 -4.06 -15.69
C GLY A 98 -13.10 -3.92 -14.51
N LEU A 99 -12.96 -2.90 -13.68
CA LEU A 99 -13.76 -2.66 -12.49
C LEU A 99 -14.66 -1.42 -12.63
N GLU A 100 -15.77 -1.38 -11.91
CA GLU A 100 -16.68 -0.23 -11.88
C GLU A 100 -16.26 0.85 -10.90
N TYR A 101 -15.59 0.47 -9.81
CA TYR A 101 -15.05 1.38 -8.78
C TYR A 101 -13.76 0.83 -8.17
N LEU A 102 -12.96 1.71 -7.56
CA LEU A 102 -11.84 1.34 -6.67
C LEU A 102 -12.22 1.54 -5.20
N ASP A 103 -11.65 0.73 -4.33
CA ASP A 103 -11.76 0.92 -2.89
C ASP A 103 -10.79 2.00 -2.40
N LEU A 104 -9.61 2.10 -3.03
CA LEU A 104 -8.62 3.11 -2.71
C LEU A 104 -7.86 3.56 -3.96
N TYR A 105 -7.73 4.88 -4.14
CA TYR A 105 -6.88 5.47 -5.18
C TYR A 105 -5.85 6.39 -4.54
N LEU A 106 -4.57 6.24 -4.91
CA LEU A 106 -3.46 6.96 -4.30
C LEU A 106 -2.73 7.86 -5.31
N ILE A 107 -2.22 9.01 -4.86
CA ILE A 107 -1.11 9.68 -5.57
C ILE A 107 0.16 8.90 -5.26
N HIS A 108 0.84 8.36 -6.29
CA HIS A 108 1.93 7.39 -6.11
C HIS A 108 3.19 8.01 -5.48
N TRP A 109 3.57 9.22 -5.91
CA TRP A 109 4.65 10.04 -5.33
C TRP A 109 4.25 11.50 -5.36
N PRO A 110 4.70 12.32 -4.40
CA PRO A 110 4.43 13.75 -4.44
C PRO A 110 5.14 14.42 -5.63
N ALA A 111 4.52 15.45 -6.22
CA ALA A 111 5.30 16.51 -6.82
C ALA A 111 6.07 17.21 -5.69
N ASN A 112 7.30 17.61 -5.93
CA ASN A 112 8.18 18.12 -4.89
C ASN A 112 8.92 19.39 -5.34
N PRO A 113 9.44 20.21 -4.40
CA PRO A 113 10.03 21.50 -4.69
C PRO A 113 11.35 21.45 -5.48
N PHE A 114 12.00 20.28 -5.59
CA PHE A 114 13.23 20.13 -6.38
C PHE A 114 12.95 19.87 -7.87
N GLN A 115 11.71 19.48 -8.19
CA GLN A 115 11.30 19.18 -9.55
C GLN A 115 10.39 20.25 -10.16
N PHE A 116 9.54 20.90 -9.33
CA PHE A 116 8.49 21.79 -9.80
C PHE A 116 8.31 22.99 -8.86
N ASP A 117 8.35 24.17 -9.38
CA ASP A 117 8.08 25.39 -8.59
C ASP A 117 6.63 25.42 -8.08
N ASP A 118 5.69 24.85 -8.85
CA ASP A 118 4.27 24.77 -8.58
C ASP A 118 3.83 23.42 -7.99
N TRP A 119 4.74 22.68 -7.33
CA TRP A 119 4.49 21.34 -6.81
C TRP A 119 3.25 21.22 -5.90
N LYS A 120 2.94 22.27 -5.13
CA LYS A 120 1.75 22.30 -4.27
C LYS A 120 0.47 22.30 -5.10
N GLN A 121 0.43 23.11 -6.16
CA GLN A 121 -0.70 23.20 -7.09
C GLN A 121 -0.89 21.90 -7.87
N ILE A 122 0.20 21.24 -8.29
CA ILE A 122 0.16 19.94 -8.96
C ILE A 122 -0.46 18.90 -8.04
N ASN A 123 0.01 18.79 -6.78
CA ASN A 123 -0.55 17.84 -5.82
C ASN A 123 -2.01 18.15 -5.48
N ALA A 124 -2.35 19.42 -5.24
CA ALA A 124 -3.72 19.86 -4.97
C ALA A 124 -4.66 19.60 -6.15
N GLY A 125 -4.17 19.78 -7.39
CA GLY A 125 -4.93 19.46 -8.60
C GLY A 125 -5.27 17.98 -8.72
N SER A 126 -4.28 17.10 -8.47
CA SER A 126 -4.54 15.64 -8.42
C SER A 126 -5.53 15.29 -7.31
N TRP A 127 -5.34 15.87 -6.12
CA TRP A 127 -6.22 15.62 -4.99
C TRP A 127 -7.66 16.03 -5.26
N LYS A 128 -7.88 17.22 -5.83
CA LYS A 128 -9.19 17.69 -6.21
C LYS A 128 -9.89 16.76 -7.20
N ALA A 129 -9.18 16.26 -8.21
CA ALA A 129 -9.73 15.26 -9.13
C ALA A 129 -10.18 13.99 -8.38
N MET A 130 -9.38 13.53 -7.42
CA MET A 130 -9.70 12.34 -6.61
C MET A 130 -10.91 12.58 -5.69
N GLU A 131 -11.05 13.77 -5.10
CA GLU A 131 -12.23 14.14 -4.31
C GLU A 131 -13.52 14.10 -5.14
N GLU A 132 -13.46 14.54 -6.41
CA GLU A 132 -14.60 14.46 -7.32
C GLU A 132 -14.95 13.01 -7.67
N MET A 133 -13.96 12.13 -7.83
CA MET A 133 -14.18 10.69 -8.01
C MET A 133 -14.89 10.06 -6.80
N VAL A 134 -14.55 10.49 -5.58
CA VAL A 134 -15.25 10.04 -4.35
C VAL A 134 -16.70 10.52 -4.38
N LYS A 135 -16.93 11.80 -4.66
CA LYS A 135 -18.29 12.39 -4.77
C LYS A 135 -19.15 11.72 -5.84
N ALA A 136 -18.52 11.27 -6.92
CA ALA A 136 -19.16 10.53 -8.02
C ALA A 136 -19.35 9.02 -7.72
N GLY A 137 -18.90 8.52 -6.57
CA GLY A 137 -18.99 7.10 -6.19
C GLY A 137 -18.05 6.17 -6.96
N ARG A 138 -17.08 6.72 -7.70
CA ARG A 138 -16.11 5.94 -8.50
C ARG A 138 -14.95 5.41 -7.65
N VAL A 139 -14.67 6.04 -6.52
CA VAL A 139 -13.65 5.64 -5.54
C VAL A 139 -14.24 5.72 -4.14
N ARG A 140 -14.03 4.71 -3.31
CA ARG A 140 -14.53 4.67 -1.92
C ARG A 140 -13.64 5.48 -0.96
N SER A 141 -12.33 5.43 -1.16
CA SER A 141 -11.33 6.12 -0.33
C SER A 141 -10.20 6.66 -1.20
N ILE A 142 -9.61 7.78 -0.79
CA ILE A 142 -8.46 8.37 -1.46
C ILE A 142 -7.30 8.56 -0.49
N GLY A 143 -6.09 8.50 -0.99
CA GLY A 143 -4.89 8.58 -0.15
C GLY A 143 -3.63 8.96 -0.90
N LEU A 144 -2.53 8.87 -0.20
CA LEU A 144 -1.22 9.34 -0.63
C LEU A 144 -0.20 8.22 -0.51
N SER A 145 0.77 8.17 -1.42
CA SER A 145 1.91 7.27 -1.28
C SER A 145 3.20 8.06 -1.36
N ASN A 146 4.15 7.73 -0.46
CA ASN A 146 5.46 8.38 -0.36
C ASN A 146 5.43 9.88 0.01
N PHE A 147 4.31 10.40 0.50
CA PHE A 147 4.21 11.75 1.02
C PHE A 147 4.75 11.81 2.45
N MET A 148 5.63 12.77 2.71
CA MET A 148 6.09 13.11 4.05
C MET A 148 5.25 14.26 4.64
N PRO A 149 5.28 14.51 5.97
CA PRO A 149 4.50 15.60 6.59
C PRO A 149 4.62 16.95 5.88
N ARG A 150 5.81 17.28 5.34
CA ARG A 150 6.03 18.52 4.57
C ARG A 150 5.26 18.59 3.26
N HIS A 151 4.91 17.44 2.67
CA HIS A 151 4.06 17.36 1.47
C HIS A 151 2.58 17.33 1.83
N ILE A 152 2.23 16.64 2.93
CA ILE A 152 0.83 16.45 3.35
C ILE A 152 0.24 17.75 3.89
N LYS A 153 0.98 18.50 4.72
CA LYS A 153 0.48 19.74 5.33
C LYS A 153 -0.12 20.73 4.33
N PRO A 154 0.62 21.14 3.26
CA PRO A 154 0.07 22.08 2.26
C PRO A 154 -1.12 21.50 1.47
N LEU A 155 -1.20 20.18 1.33
CA LEU A 155 -2.33 19.54 0.67
C LEU A 155 -3.58 19.60 1.56
N LEU A 156 -3.44 19.35 2.87
CA LEU A 156 -4.55 19.46 3.84
C LEU A 156 -5.14 20.86 3.94
N ASP A 157 -4.33 21.91 3.71
CA ASP A 157 -4.81 23.30 3.71
C ASP A 157 -5.84 23.58 2.60
N ALA A 158 -5.80 22.78 1.51
CA ALA A 158 -6.68 22.92 0.36
C ALA A 158 -7.70 21.76 0.19
N ALA A 159 -7.55 20.69 0.95
CA ALA A 159 -8.35 19.48 0.82
C ALA A 159 -9.71 19.61 1.51
N GLU A 160 -10.77 19.13 0.87
CA GLU A 160 -12.09 18.93 1.49
C GLU A 160 -12.19 17.55 2.17
N ILE A 161 -11.47 16.55 1.64
CA ILE A 161 -11.42 15.18 2.16
C ILE A 161 -10.03 14.91 2.71
N VAL A 162 -9.94 14.50 3.97
CA VAL A 162 -8.68 14.06 4.58
C VAL A 162 -8.25 12.73 3.97
N PRO A 163 -6.96 12.53 3.62
CA PRO A 163 -6.47 11.25 3.13
C PRO A 163 -6.87 10.11 4.08
N ALA A 164 -7.40 9.02 3.51
CA ALA A 164 -7.76 7.84 4.30
C ALA A 164 -6.54 6.98 4.60
N VAL A 165 -5.57 6.96 3.68
CA VAL A 165 -4.37 6.12 3.74
C VAL A 165 -3.14 6.91 3.34
N ALA A 166 -2.03 6.65 4.04
CA ALA A 166 -0.66 7.01 3.66
C ALA A 166 0.17 5.74 3.49
N GLN A 167 0.54 5.42 2.24
CA GLN A 167 1.34 4.24 1.92
C GLN A 167 2.82 4.65 1.83
N ILE A 168 3.66 4.15 2.73
CA ILE A 168 5.09 4.50 2.84
C ILE A 168 5.98 3.26 2.88
N GLU A 169 7.28 3.40 2.57
CA GLU A 169 8.26 2.36 2.88
C GLU A 169 8.34 2.19 4.41
N TYR A 170 8.04 0.98 4.90
CA TYR A 170 8.10 0.70 6.33
C TYR A 170 8.52 -0.75 6.58
N HIS A 171 9.61 -0.92 7.34
CA HIS A 171 10.17 -2.23 7.68
C HIS A 171 11.15 -2.09 8.87
N PRO A 172 11.64 -3.18 9.46
CA PRO A 172 12.71 -3.09 10.46
C PRO A 172 13.90 -2.29 9.94
N GLY A 173 14.40 -1.36 10.75
CA GLY A 173 15.47 -0.42 10.38
C GLY A 173 15.05 0.80 9.57
N TRP A 174 13.76 0.92 9.19
CA TRP A 174 13.18 2.10 8.52
C TRP A 174 11.73 2.31 8.92
N THR A 175 11.52 2.89 10.10
CA THR A 175 10.19 3.01 10.73
C THR A 175 9.50 4.36 10.49
N GLN A 176 10.20 5.35 9.98
CA GLN A 176 9.66 6.69 9.65
C GLN A 176 8.74 7.28 10.74
N PRO A 177 9.18 7.37 12.02
CA PRO A 177 8.30 7.67 13.14
C PRO A 177 7.58 9.01 13.02
N GLU A 178 8.23 10.05 12.49
CA GLU A 178 7.61 11.36 12.26
C GLU A 178 6.42 11.27 11.30
N CYS A 179 6.54 10.51 10.23
CA CYS A 179 5.47 10.33 9.25
C CYS A 179 4.32 9.50 9.82
N VAL A 180 4.64 8.41 10.50
CA VAL A 180 3.65 7.51 11.13
C VAL A 180 2.84 8.25 12.18
N GLU A 181 3.50 8.99 13.08
CA GLU A 181 2.81 9.74 14.13
C GLU A 181 1.96 10.88 13.57
N PHE A 182 2.49 11.62 12.58
CA PHE A 182 1.73 12.64 11.88
C PHE A 182 0.42 12.10 11.26
N CYS A 183 0.48 10.92 10.66
CA CYS A 183 -0.69 10.24 10.10
C CYS A 183 -1.66 9.79 11.20
N ARG A 184 -1.15 9.18 12.26
CA ARG A 184 -1.95 8.68 13.40
C ARG A 184 -2.76 9.79 14.06
N GLU A 185 -2.14 10.95 14.36
CA GLU A 185 -2.79 12.10 14.93
C GLU A 185 -3.97 12.64 14.10
N ARG A 186 -4.03 12.29 12.81
CA ARG A 186 -5.05 12.75 11.85
C ARG A 186 -6.02 11.68 11.41
N GLY A 187 -5.95 10.49 12.03
CA GLY A 187 -6.78 9.36 11.65
C GLY A 187 -6.49 8.83 10.24
N ILE A 188 -5.28 9.06 9.72
CA ILE A 188 -4.82 8.53 8.43
C ILE A 188 -4.19 7.17 8.69
N ALA A 189 -4.75 6.11 8.11
CA ALA A 189 -4.18 4.77 8.21
C ALA A 189 -2.85 4.69 7.44
N VAL A 190 -1.89 3.92 7.97
CA VAL A 190 -0.59 3.74 7.33
C VAL A 190 -0.51 2.35 6.69
N GLU A 191 -0.05 2.29 5.44
CA GLU A 191 0.33 1.06 4.74
C GLU A 191 1.84 1.00 4.55
N ALA A 192 2.39 -0.19 4.69
CA ALA A 192 3.81 -0.50 4.54
C ALA A 192 4.09 -1.16 3.19
N TRP A 193 4.67 -0.43 2.23
CA TRP A 193 5.23 -1.08 1.06
C TRP A 193 6.67 -1.56 1.35
N SER A 194 7.12 -2.59 0.62
CA SER A 194 8.42 -3.27 0.84
C SER A 194 8.64 -3.73 2.30
N PRO A 195 7.66 -4.38 2.95
CA PRO A 195 7.73 -4.74 4.37
C PRO A 195 8.92 -5.63 4.72
N LEU A 196 9.45 -6.38 3.74
CA LEU A 196 10.62 -7.25 3.89
C LEU A 196 11.93 -6.62 3.37
N ALA A 197 11.92 -5.33 3.01
CA ALA A 197 13.10 -4.56 2.60
C ALA A 197 13.99 -5.29 1.58
N GLU A 198 13.38 -5.88 0.54
CA GLU A 198 14.05 -6.69 -0.49
C GLU A 198 14.89 -7.86 0.09
N GLY A 199 14.60 -8.30 1.31
CA GLY A 199 15.23 -9.44 1.98
C GLY A 199 16.40 -9.06 2.91
N GLY A 200 16.74 -7.78 3.05
CA GLY A 200 17.80 -7.32 3.96
C GLY A 200 17.62 -7.80 5.40
N PRO A 201 16.47 -7.53 6.03
CA PRO A 201 16.21 -7.92 7.43
C PRO A 201 16.17 -9.43 7.70
N LEU A 202 16.04 -10.26 6.68
CA LEU A 202 15.91 -11.71 6.86
C LEU A 202 17.16 -12.37 7.45
N ARG A 203 18.29 -11.65 7.49
CA ARG A 203 19.56 -12.13 8.03
C ARG A 203 19.93 -11.46 9.37
N GLU A 204 19.06 -10.61 9.88
CA GLU A 204 19.27 -9.89 11.13
C GLU A 204 19.21 -10.87 12.32
N PRO A 205 20.29 -10.99 13.13
CA PRO A 205 20.35 -11.98 14.21
C PRO A 205 19.18 -11.90 15.20
N LEU A 206 18.78 -10.68 15.59
CA LEU A 206 17.63 -10.48 16.48
C LEU A 206 16.34 -11.02 15.89
N LEU A 207 16.10 -10.81 14.58
CA LEU A 207 14.89 -11.28 13.93
C LEU A 207 14.88 -12.81 13.80
N ILE A 208 16.03 -13.43 13.58
CA ILE A 208 16.18 -14.90 13.57
C ILE A 208 15.89 -15.49 14.94
N GLU A 209 16.46 -14.91 16.00
CA GLU A 209 16.23 -15.32 17.39
C GLU A 209 14.73 -15.23 17.76
N LEU A 210 14.11 -14.07 17.48
CA LEU A 210 12.70 -13.85 17.80
C LEU A 210 11.77 -14.75 16.96
N ALA A 211 12.07 -14.97 15.67
CA ALA A 211 11.32 -15.90 14.85
C ALA A 211 11.34 -17.32 15.42
N ALA A 212 12.51 -17.79 15.88
CA ALA A 212 12.63 -19.08 16.58
C ALA A 212 11.84 -19.08 17.90
N LYS A 213 11.86 -18.03 18.70
CA LYS A 213 11.07 -17.87 19.92
C LYS A 213 9.58 -18.02 19.69
N TYR A 214 9.05 -17.44 18.60
CA TYR A 214 7.64 -17.47 18.24
C TYR A 214 7.23 -18.67 17.36
N GLY A 215 8.19 -19.55 16.99
CA GLY A 215 7.94 -20.71 16.14
C GLY A 215 7.46 -20.35 14.74
N CYS A 216 7.93 -19.22 14.18
CA CYS A 216 7.54 -18.72 12.88
C CYS A 216 8.77 -18.40 12.00
N SER A 217 8.54 -18.07 10.73
CA SER A 217 9.60 -17.56 9.87
C SER A 217 9.89 -16.08 10.12
N VAL A 218 11.08 -15.61 9.72
CA VAL A 218 11.44 -14.18 9.81
C VAL A 218 10.47 -13.30 9.01
N PRO A 219 10.04 -13.65 7.77
CA PRO A 219 9.00 -12.89 7.08
C PRO A 219 7.69 -12.77 7.87
N GLN A 220 7.19 -13.86 8.45
CA GLN A 220 5.98 -13.83 9.27
C GLN A 220 6.14 -12.91 10.49
N LEU A 221 7.28 -13.01 11.19
CA LEU A 221 7.57 -12.14 12.33
C LEU A 221 7.55 -10.66 11.94
N ILE A 222 8.19 -10.30 10.82
CA ILE A 222 8.23 -8.90 10.34
C ILE A 222 6.82 -8.41 10.00
N LEU A 223 6.04 -9.21 9.29
CA LEU A 223 4.66 -8.83 8.93
C LEU A 223 3.77 -8.70 10.19
N ALA A 224 3.91 -9.61 11.15
CA ALA A 224 3.20 -9.54 12.42
C ALA A 224 3.60 -8.29 13.24
N TRP A 225 4.90 -7.93 13.25
CA TRP A 225 5.38 -6.71 13.89
C TRP A 225 4.80 -5.44 13.25
N ILE A 226 4.69 -5.38 11.92
CA ILE A 226 4.06 -4.26 11.21
C ILE A 226 2.58 -4.15 11.63
N ILE A 227 1.86 -5.28 11.65
CA ILE A 227 0.45 -5.36 12.07
C ILE A 227 0.30 -4.97 13.55
N HIS A 228 1.19 -5.41 14.43
CA HIS A 228 1.23 -5.05 15.85
C HIS A 228 1.34 -3.53 16.04
N ASN A 229 2.13 -2.86 15.20
CA ASN A 229 2.24 -1.40 15.21
C ASN A 229 1.02 -0.67 14.59
N GLY A 230 -0.05 -1.39 14.26
CA GLY A 230 -1.25 -0.80 13.66
C GLY A 230 -1.07 -0.35 12.21
N ILE A 231 -0.10 -0.91 11.50
CA ILE A 231 0.24 -0.60 10.10
C ILE A 231 -0.13 -1.79 9.23
N ILE A 232 -0.54 -1.55 7.99
CA ILE A 232 -1.01 -2.58 7.05
C ILE A 232 0.14 -2.98 6.11
N PRO A 233 0.76 -4.17 6.23
CA PRO A 233 1.81 -4.57 5.31
C PRO A 233 1.25 -5.00 3.95
N LEU A 234 1.94 -4.60 2.87
CA LEU A 234 1.71 -5.06 1.50
C LEU A 234 2.77 -6.08 1.13
N SER A 235 2.44 -7.36 1.32
CA SER A 235 3.37 -8.45 1.03
C SER A 235 3.26 -8.89 -0.44
N LYS A 236 4.38 -9.30 -1.04
CA LYS A 236 4.41 -9.80 -2.43
C LYS A 236 5.06 -11.17 -2.51
N SER A 237 4.40 -12.09 -3.15
CA SER A 237 4.97 -13.38 -3.56
C SER A 237 4.22 -13.92 -4.78
N VAL A 238 4.90 -14.69 -5.62
CA VAL A 238 4.27 -15.50 -6.69
C VAL A 238 4.24 -16.98 -6.32
N THR A 239 4.68 -17.33 -5.12
CA THR A 239 4.75 -18.71 -4.61
C THR A 239 3.61 -18.95 -3.63
N PRO A 240 2.66 -19.87 -3.88
CA PRO A 240 1.47 -20.07 -3.05
C PRO A 240 1.78 -20.38 -1.57
N SER A 241 2.81 -21.20 -1.31
CA SER A 241 3.20 -21.50 0.08
C SER A 241 3.65 -20.25 0.85
N ARG A 242 4.40 -19.34 0.21
CA ARG A 242 4.80 -18.05 0.82
C ARG A 242 3.62 -17.09 0.96
N MET A 243 2.63 -17.13 0.06
CA MET A 243 1.40 -16.33 0.20
C MET A 243 0.64 -16.75 1.46
N LYS A 244 0.44 -18.06 1.68
CA LYS A 244 -0.19 -18.61 2.89
C LYS A 244 0.60 -18.28 4.14
N GLU A 245 1.92 -18.42 4.09
CA GLU A 245 2.84 -18.07 5.18
C GLU A 245 2.73 -16.59 5.55
N ASN A 246 2.75 -15.69 4.56
CA ASN A 246 2.60 -14.25 4.79
C ASN A 246 1.24 -13.91 5.41
N LEU A 247 0.16 -14.54 4.95
CA LEU A 247 -1.19 -14.30 5.46
C LEU A 247 -1.34 -14.77 6.90
N ALA A 248 -0.67 -15.87 7.28
CA ALA A 248 -0.68 -16.41 8.64
C ALA A 248 -0.01 -15.46 9.67
N ALA A 249 0.67 -14.40 9.24
CA ALA A 249 1.14 -13.34 10.12
C ALA A 249 0.01 -12.62 10.86
N LEU A 250 -1.24 -12.67 10.36
CA LEU A 250 -2.42 -12.12 11.04
C LEU A 250 -2.73 -12.79 12.38
N ASP A 251 -2.36 -14.05 12.53
CA ASP A 251 -2.63 -14.85 13.73
C ASP A 251 -1.45 -14.86 14.71
N LEU A 252 -0.32 -14.27 14.33
CA LEU A 252 0.87 -14.25 15.15
C LEU A 252 0.87 -13.05 16.11
N MET A 253 0.79 -13.34 17.40
CA MET A 253 0.85 -12.34 18.46
C MET A 253 2.27 -12.23 18.99
N ILE A 254 2.85 -11.03 18.94
CA ILE A 254 4.15 -10.72 19.53
C ILE A 254 3.98 -9.82 20.76
N SER A 255 4.93 -9.87 21.69
CA SER A 255 4.91 -9.00 22.88
C SER A 255 5.33 -7.56 22.53
N ASP A 256 4.85 -6.59 23.31
CA ASP A 256 5.25 -5.18 23.18
C ASP A 256 6.77 -5.02 23.36
N GLU A 257 7.38 -5.79 24.28
CA GLU A 257 8.83 -5.78 24.51
C GLU A 257 9.61 -6.17 23.24
N ASP A 258 9.21 -7.25 22.58
CA ASP A 258 9.89 -7.71 21.37
C ASP A 258 9.58 -6.80 20.17
N ALA A 259 8.36 -6.25 20.09
CA ALA A 259 8.02 -5.24 19.08
C ALA A 259 8.90 -3.99 19.21
N LEU A 260 9.18 -3.53 20.42
CA LEU A 260 10.10 -2.42 20.68
C LEU A 260 11.55 -2.75 20.29
N LYS A 261 12.03 -3.99 20.55
CA LYS A 261 13.36 -4.43 20.11
C LYS A 261 13.50 -4.39 18.59
N ILE A 262 12.48 -4.86 17.86
CA ILE A 262 12.46 -4.82 16.40
C ILE A 262 12.44 -3.37 15.90
N SER A 263 11.63 -2.51 16.52
CA SER A 263 11.52 -1.09 16.17
C SER A 263 12.82 -0.30 16.38
N ALA A 264 13.68 -0.76 17.31
CA ALA A 264 14.96 -0.15 17.63
C ALA A 264 16.11 -0.58 16.69
N LEU A 265 15.87 -1.51 15.76
CA LEU A 265 16.89 -1.93 14.81
C LEU A 265 17.35 -0.76 13.94
N GLY A 266 18.66 -0.68 13.73
CA GLY A 266 19.27 0.20 12.75
C GLY A 266 19.02 -0.28 11.31
N TYR A 267 19.53 0.48 10.34
CA TYR A 267 19.40 0.13 8.93
C TYR A 267 19.85 -1.30 8.63
N CYS A 268 18.97 -2.10 8.06
CA CYS A 268 19.22 -3.50 7.72
C CYS A 268 18.74 -3.87 6.30
N GLY A 269 18.46 -2.88 5.45
CA GLY A 269 18.04 -3.07 4.05
C GLY A 269 16.96 -2.09 3.62
N GLY A 270 16.43 -2.29 2.40
CA GLY A 270 15.40 -1.45 1.82
C GLY A 270 15.94 -0.33 0.94
N LYS A 271 15.04 0.42 0.32
CA LYS A 271 15.35 1.54 -0.55
C LYS A 271 15.63 2.81 0.24
N CYS A 272 14.88 3.03 1.31
CA CYS A 272 14.96 4.18 2.23
C CYS A 272 15.01 5.52 1.46
N ARG A 273 14.16 5.65 0.45
CA ARG A 273 14.18 6.78 -0.47
C ARG A 273 13.63 8.04 0.18
N ASN A 274 14.34 9.15 -0.02
CA ASN A 274 13.78 10.46 0.21
C ASN A 274 12.89 10.86 -0.99
N PRO A 275 11.58 11.09 -0.80
CA PRO A 275 10.66 11.44 -1.89
C PRO A 275 11.06 12.69 -2.69
N ASP A 276 11.79 13.62 -2.08
CA ASP A 276 12.27 14.83 -2.76
C ASP A 276 13.42 14.57 -3.73
N LEU A 277 14.11 13.44 -3.60
CA LEU A 277 15.27 13.08 -4.43
C LEU A 277 14.96 11.99 -5.46
N VAL A 278 13.73 11.56 -5.55
CA VAL A 278 13.31 10.55 -6.53
C VAL A 278 13.13 11.23 -7.90
N PRO A 279 13.83 10.78 -8.96
CA PRO A 279 13.96 11.52 -10.22
C PRO A 279 12.78 11.33 -11.20
N TYR A 280 11.55 11.11 -10.75
CA TYR A 280 10.38 10.97 -11.65
C TYR A 280 9.23 11.88 -11.32
#